data_a02de560339018642bd76c214034c5b5
#
_entry.id   a02de560339018642bd76c214034c5b5
#
_cell.length_a   1.000
_cell.length_b   1.000
_cell.length_c   1.000
_cell.angle_alpha   90.00
_cell.angle_beta   90.00
_cell.angle_gamma   90.00
#
_symmetry.space_group_name_H-M   'P 1'
#
loop_
_entity.id
_entity.type
_entity.pdbx_description
1 polymer ?
#
loop_
_entity_poly.entity_id
_entity_poly.type
_entity_poly.pdbx_seq_one_letter_code
_entity_poly.pdbx_strand_id
1 'polypeptide(L)'
;TGMAHLLEHLIFKGSKNFPNPTKEFTNRGFRMNGSTWLDRTNYYVSFTATEDNLKFALAWSADAMRNSFIAKKDLDSEMSVVRNEYEMGENRPSSVLMKRMQSMMYDWHNYGKSTIGNRSDIEHVRIENLQAFYHRYYRPDNAVLTVSGKFDVQKTLEWIVKDFSLIQNPKEALPAEWTVEPTADGERVFEIRRKGETQMVAVGYRIPSALHPDALGVEVATEVLADSPNGRLYDALVKTGLAANVFGYAVGAKEPGFVIFGASVKKGESLEKVKDKLIETIEGSLKQKPVTSKELTRTKAQMETMYERAFADPEGFGVGLSEYIALGDWRLFFYGRDKTKDVTAQQADSAADKYFVRDNRVVGLFIPDDNPQRAEITKAPSAEELLANYKPQGAAQKIEAFDSSFDNLDKRTQRIDIGDLNIALLPKQTRGETVTVCMKFKSGDEKNLF
;
A
#
# COMPACT_ATOMS: atom_id res chain seq x y z
N THR A 1 -2.09 -9.27 -2.10
CA THR A 1 -1.28 -8.04 -2.03
C THR A 1 -0.10 -8.11 -2.99
N GLY A 2 0.54 -6.97 -3.35
CA GLY A 2 1.78 -6.93 -4.15
C GLY A 2 1.62 -7.06 -5.68
N MET A 3 0.42 -7.16 -6.24
CA MET A 3 0.22 -7.34 -7.68
C MET A 3 0.72 -6.17 -8.53
N ALA A 4 0.51 -4.94 -8.07
CA ALA A 4 0.97 -3.75 -8.80
C ALA A 4 2.50 -3.72 -8.91
N HIS A 5 3.21 -4.03 -7.81
CA HIS A 5 4.67 -4.12 -7.79
C HIS A 5 5.21 -5.27 -8.64
N LEU A 6 4.58 -6.45 -8.60
CA LEU A 6 4.95 -7.55 -9.50
C LEU A 6 4.77 -7.19 -10.98
N LEU A 7 3.70 -6.47 -11.32
CA LEU A 7 3.50 -5.98 -12.68
C LEU A 7 4.56 -4.96 -13.09
N GLU A 8 5.02 -4.12 -12.18
CA GLU A 8 6.12 -3.19 -12.44
C GLU A 8 7.33 -3.95 -13.00
N HIS A 9 7.73 -5.05 -12.37
CA HIS A 9 8.81 -5.91 -12.86
C HIS A 9 8.52 -6.53 -14.22
N LEU A 10 7.28 -6.98 -14.45
CA LEU A 10 6.92 -7.72 -15.66
C LEU A 10 6.79 -6.82 -16.90
N ILE A 11 6.47 -5.56 -16.76
CA ILE A 11 6.37 -4.60 -17.88
C ILE A 11 7.71 -4.50 -18.64
N PHE A 12 8.83 -4.58 -17.95
CA PHE A 12 10.16 -4.52 -18.57
C PHE A 12 10.61 -5.83 -19.25
N LYS A 13 9.82 -6.92 -19.14
CA LYS A 13 10.19 -8.23 -19.70
C LYS A 13 9.86 -8.37 -21.18
N GLY A 14 9.01 -7.51 -21.71
CA GLY A 14 8.72 -7.44 -23.12
C GLY A 14 7.25 -7.28 -23.47
N SER A 15 7.05 -6.82 -24.67
CA SER A 15 5.76 -6.60 -25.29
C SER A 15 5.79 -7.04 -26.76
N LYS A 16 4.64 -7.00 -27.42
CA LYS A 16 4.47 -7.52 -28.78
C LYS A 16 5.50 -6.98 -29.76
N ASN A 17 5.74 -5.67 -29.75
CA ASN A 17 6.65 -5.02 -30.69
C ASN A 17 8.05 -4.81 -30.10
N PHE A 18 8.21 -4.97 -28.81
CA PHE A 18 9.47 -4.83 -28.08
C PHE A 18 9.72 -6.07 -27.20
N PRO A 19 10.06 -7.22 -27.81
CA PRO A 19 10.18 -8.48 -27.07
C PRO A 19 11.32 -8.51 -26.06
N ASN A 20 12.31 -7.62 -26.17
CA ASN A 20 13.41 -7.47 -25.22
C ASN A 20 13.78 -6.00 -25.05
N PRO A 21 12.93 -5.20 -24.37
CA PRO A 21 13.16 -3.76 -24.25
C PRO A 21 14.43 -3.43 -23.48
N THR A 22 14.81 -4.22 -22.48
CA THR A 22 16.04 -4.00 -21.70
C THR A 22 17.30 -4.00 -22.56
N LYS A 23 17.39 -4.93 -23.53
CA LYS A 23 18.50 -4.97 -24.48
C LYS A 23 18.53 -3.73 -25.37
N GLU A 24 17.37 -3.33 -25.88
CA GLU A 24 17.25 -2.12 -26.70
C GLU A 24 17.61 -0.85 -25.92
N PHE A 25 17.17 -0.73 -24.69
CA PHE A 25 17.53 0.38 -23.81
C PHE A 25 19.04 0.43 -23.56
N THR A 26 19.64 -0.71 -23.26
CA THR A 26 21.10 -0.80 -23.05
C THR A 26 21.86 -0.36 -24.30
N ASN A 27 21.46 -0.85 -25.49
CA ASN A 27 22.10 -0.51 -26.75
C ASN A 27 22.01 0.99 -27.08
N ARG A 28 20.94 1.65 -26.66
CA ARG A 28 20.71 3.10 -26.86
C ARG A 28 21.27 3.97 -25.73
N GLY A 29 21.82 3.35 -24.69
CA GLY A 29 22.31 4.08 -23.51
C GLY A 29 21.19 4.70 -22.67
N PHE A 30 19.99 4.13 -22.70
CA PHE A 30 18.89 4.56 -21.86
C PHE A 30 19.07 4.07 -20.43
N ARG A 31 18.64 4.92 -19.49
CA ARG A 31 18.37 4.49 -18.12
C ARG A 31 16.86 4.25 -18.00
N MET A 32 16.49 3.15 -17.41
CA MET A 32 15.09 2.79 -17.20
C MET A 32 14.86 2.45 -15.74
N ASN A 33 13.68 2.77 -15.24
CA ASN A 33 13.22 2.33 -13.93
C ASN A 33 11.69 2.41 -13.84
N GLY A 34 11.16 1.85 -12.76
CA GLY A 34 9.78 1.98 -12.35
C GLY A 34 9.70 2.14 -10.85
N SER A 35 8.56 2.56 -10.35
CA SER A 35 8.28 2.53 -8.93
C SER A 35 6.79 2.41 -8.65
N THR A 36 6.46 1.62 -7.62
CA THR A 36 5.09 1.43 -7.13
C THR A 36 4.95 2.03 -5.75
N TRP A 37 3.93 2.86 -5.57
CA TRP A 37 3.56 3.44 -4.30
C TRP A 37 2.07 3.25 -4.03
N LEU A 38 1.51 3.94 -3.05
CA LEU A 38 0.13 3.71 -2.58
C LEU A 38 -0.91 3.93 -3.69
N ASP A 39 -0.77 5.02 -4.46
CA ASP A 39 -1.78 5.48 -5.42
C ASP A 39 -1.34 5.37 -6.89
N ARG A 40 -0.11 4.95 -7.16
CA ARG A 40 0.43 4.94 -8.50
C ARG A 40 1.48 3.86 -8.73
N THR A 41 1.64 3.48 -10.00
CA THR A 41 2.85 2.85 -10.55
C THR A 41 3.31 3.71 -11.71
N ASN A 42 4.59 4.07 -11.75
CA ASN A 42 5.18 4.78 -12.87
C ASN A 42 6.28 3.95 -13.54
N TYR A 43 6.51 4.25 -14.82
CA TYR A 43 7.57 3.68 -15.64
C TYR A 43 8.24 4.83 -16.36
N TYR A 44 9.55 4.91 -16.33
CA TYR A 44 10.24 5.97 -16.98
C TYR A 44 11.55 5.54 -17.62
N VAL A 45 11.91 6.25 -18.66
CA VAL A 45 13.18 6.08 -19.38
C VAL A 45 13.82 7.44 -19.58
N SER A 46 15.11 7.52 -19.32
CA SER A 46 15.92 8.74 -19.50
C SER A 46 17.02 8.48 -20.51
N PHE A 47 17.21 9.41 -21.43
CA PHE A 47 18.09 9.23 -22.57
C PHE A 47 18.62 10.57 -23.10
N THR A 48 19.67 10.49 -23.92
CA THR A 48 20.15 11.66 -24.66
C THR A 48 19.08 12.17 -25.61
N ALA A 49 18.76 13.47 -25.52
CA ALA A 49 17.66 14.12 -26.23
C ALA A 49 17.91 14.15 -27.76
N THR A 50 17.50 13.09 -28.44
CA THR A 50 17.44 12.97 -29.89
C THR A 50 16.04 12.59 -30.32
N GLU A 51 15.64 12.97 -31.54
CA GLU A 51 14.32 12.59 -32.09
C GLU A 51 14.15 11.08 -32.19
N ASP A 52 15.18 10.33 -32.56
CA ASP A 52 15.12 8.87 -32.68
C ASP A 52 14.90 8.20 -31.31
N ASN A 53 15.60 8.65 -30.29
CA ASN A 53 15.43 8.14 -28.93
C ASN A 53 14.03 8.45 -28.38
N LEU A 54 13.52 9.64 -28.62
CA LEU A 54 12.18 10.03 -28.16
C LEU A 54 11.09 9.22 -28.87
N LYS A 55 11.19 9.05 -30.19
CA LYS A 55 10.27 8.19 -30.95
C LYS A 55 10.27 6.76 -30.43
N PHE A 56 11.45 6.21 -30.16
CA PHE A 56 11.59 4.87 -29.62
C PHE A 56 10.93 4.75 -28.23
N ALA A 57 11.18 5.70 -27.34
CA ALA A 57 10.60 5.71 -26.00
C ALA A 57 9.07 5.81 -26.02
N LEU A 58 8.51 6.66 -26.89
CA LEU A 58 7.06 6.81 -27.06
C LEU A 58 6.43 5.53 -27.61
N ALA A 59 7.00 4.94 -28.66
CA ALA A 59 6.52 3.70 -29.26
C ALA A 59 6.56 2.53 -28.25
N TRP A 60 7.66 2.41 -27.48
CA TRP A 60 7.74 1.42 -26.40
C TRP A 60 6.68 1.66 -25.33
N SER A 61 6.50 2.89 -24.88
CA SER A 61 5.52 3.21 -23.82
C SER A 61 4.10 2.86 -24.24
N ALA A 62 3.73 3.15 -25.50
CA ALA A 62 2.43 2.80 -26.06
C ALA A 62 2.22 1.27 -26.12
N ASP A 63 3.22 0.55 -26.59
CA ASP A 63 3.16 -0.91 -26.70
C ASP A 63 3.14 -1.59 -25.34
N ALA A 64 3.99 -1.14 -24.41
CA ALA A 64 4.06 -1.65 -23.04
C ALA A 64 2.75 -1.45 -22.28
N MET A 65 2.01 -0.36 -22.52
CA MET A 65 0.75 -0.09 -21.86
C MET A 65 -0.34 -1.12 -22.21
N ARG A 66 -0.35 -1.71 -23.40
CA ARG A 66 -1.44 -2.59 -23.86
C ARG A 66 -1.04 -3.97 -24.35
N ASN A 67 0.22 -4.18 -24.69
CA ASN A 67 0.70 -5.37 -25.36
C ASN A 67 1.83 -6.08 -24.64
N SER A 68 2.09 -5.74 -23.34
CA SER A 68 3.06 -6.47 -22.54
C SER A 68 2.65 -7.92 -22.37
N PHE A 69 3.61 -8.82 -22.41
CA PHE A 69 3.34 -10.26 -22.42
C PHE A 69 2.73 -10.76 -21.13
N ILE A 70 3.14 -10.22 -20.00
CA ILE A 70 2.76 -10.68 -18.64
C ILE A 70 2.74 -12.20 -18.61
N ALA A 71 3.90 -12.80 -18.87
CA ALA A 71 4.01 -14.23 -19.09
C ALA A 71 4.48 -14.97 -17.84
N LYS A 72 3.97 -16.20 -17.66
CA LYS A 72 4.35 -17.02 -16.51
C LYS A 72 5.85 -17.27 -16.41
N LYS A 73 6.55 -17.51 -17.54
CA LYS A 73 8.02 -17.68 -17.56
C LYS A 73 8.78 -16.49 -16.98
N ASP A 74 8.26 -15.27 -17.23
CA ASP A 74 8.88 -14.04 -16.74
C ASP A 74 8.58 -13.83 -15.25
N LEU A 75 7.36 -14.16 -14.82
CA LEU A 75 7.02 -14.20 -13.39
C LEU A 75 7.91 -15.18 -12.62
N ASP A 76 8.09 -16.39 -13.14
CA ASP A 76 8.93 -17.41 -12.50
C ASP A 76 10.41 -16.95 -12.39
N SER A 77 10.92 -16.25 -13.39
CA SER A 77 12.28 -15.68 -13.36
C SER A 77 12.42 -14.50 -12.40
N GLU A 78 11.41 -13.64 -12.31
CA GLU A 78 11.42 -12.47 -11.42
C GLU A 78 11.15 -12.81 -9.95
N MET A 79 10.56 -13.96 -9.69
CA MET A 79 10.23 -14.35 -8.32
C MET A 79 11.44 -14.34 -7.38
N SER A 80 12.62 -14.70 -7.89
CA SER A 80 13.87 -14.64 -7.11
C SER A 80 14.29 -13.21 -6.79
N VAL A 81 14.08 -12.27 -7.71
CA VAL A 81 14.40 -10.84 -7.52
C VAL A 81 13.48 -10.24 -6.47
N VAL A 82 12.16 -10.41 -6.63
CA VAL A 82 11.15 -9.87 -5.71
C VAL A 82 11.29 -10.47 -4.30
N ARG A 83 11.63 -11.77 -4.20
CA ARG A 83 11.93 -12.40 -2.91
C ARG A 83 13.15 -11.79 -2.24
N ASN A 84 14.22 -11.55 -3.00
CA ASN A 84 15.42 -10.90 -2.47
C ASN A 84 15.12 -9.48 -1.97
N GLU A 85 14.32 -8.71 -2.70
CA GLU A 85 13.87 -7.38 -2.26
C GLU A 85 13.06 -7.46 -0.95
N TYR A 86 12.11 -8.40 -0.90
CA TYR A 86 11.34 -8.65 0.32
C TYR A 86 12.26 -8.99 1.51
N GLU A 87 13.21 -9.90 1.33
CA GLU A 87 14.16 -10.34 2.36
C GLU A 87 15.11 -9.21 2.77
N MET A 88 15.56 -8.38 1.84
CA MET A 88 16.35 -7.18 2.17
C MET A 88 15.56 -6.21 3.07
N GLY A 89 14.25 -6.05 2.81
CA GLY A 89 13.37 -5.27 3.68
C GLY A 89 13.22 -5.89 5.07
N GLU A 90 13.02 -7.21 5.15
CA GLU A 90 12.87 -7.94 6.42
C GLU A 90 14.17 -7.95 7.28
N ASN A 91 15.33 -7.76 6.66
CA ASN A 91 16.63 -7.69 7.34
C ASN A 91 16.97 -6.28 7.86
N ARG A 92 16.15 -5.27 7.56
CA ARG A 92 16.36 -3.88 8.02
C ARG A 92 15.37 -3.55 9.14
N PRO A 93 15.86 -3.27 10.38
CA PRO A 93 15.00 -2.93 11.51
C PRO A 93 14.00 -1.81 11.21
N SER A 94 14.46 -0.74 10.55
CA SER A 94 13.61 0.38 10.14
C SER A 94 12.49 -0.03 9.19
N SER A 95 12.81 -0.81 8.16
CA SER A 95 11.80 -1.28 7.18
C SER A 95 10.74 -2.15 7.83
N VAL A 96 11.16 -3.05 8.73
CA VAL A 96 10.23 -3.92 9.48
C VAL A 96 9.33 -3.10 10.39
N LEU A 97 9.90 -2.13 11.11
CA LEU A 97 9.14 -1.24 11.99
C LEU A 97 8.14 -0.40 11.19
N MET A 98 8.57 0.25 10.10
CA MET A 98 7.71 1.09 9.26
C MET A 98 6.58 0.28 8.62
N LYS A 99 6.86 -0.89 8.09
CA LYS A 99 5.83 -1.79 7.55
C LYS A 99 4.78 -2.18 8.60
N ARG A 100 5.19 -2.43 9.84
CA ARG A 100 4.26 -2.73 10.93
C ARG A 100 3.51 -1.47 11.38
N MET A 101 4.19 -0.31 11.46
CA MET A 101 3.53 0.98 11.72
C MET A 101 2.39 1.21 10.74
N GLN A 102 2.68 1.12 9.44
CA GLN A 102 1.69 1.28 8.38
C GLN A 102 0.50 0.32 8.56
N SER A 103 0.75 -0.95 8.84
CA SER A 103 -0.33 -1.93 9.01
C SER A 103 -1.17 -1.70 10.28
N MET A 104 -0.62 -1.06 11.29
CA MET A 104 -1.33 -0.75 12.54
C MET A 104 -2.11 0.55 12.48
N MET A 105 -1.86 1.40 11.49
CA MET A 105 -2.57 2.66 11.31
C MET A 105 -3.93 2.51 10.63
N TYR A 106 -4.17 1.42 9.91
CA TYR A 106 -5.40 1.21 9.14
C TYR A 106 -6.07 -0.10 9.52
N ASP A 107 -7.38 -0.06 9.69
CA ASP A 107 -8.21 -1.24 9.93
C ASP A 107 -8.74 -1.83 8.62
N TRP A 108 -9.23 -0.99 7.73
CA TRP A 108 -9.93 -1.41 6.51
C TRP A 108 -9.20 -1.02 5.23
N HIS A 109 -8.61 0.17 5.20
CA HIS A 109 -8.06 0.72 3.97
C HIS A 109 -6.80 -0.02 3.50
N ASN A 110 -6.66 -0.16 2.19
CA ASN A 110 -5.51 -0.83 1.57
C ASN A 110 -4.15 -0.14 1.85
N TYR A 111 -4.15 1.11 2.26
CA TYR A 111 -2.90 1.80 2.67
C TYR A 111 -2.23 1.14 3.88
N GLY A 112 -2.95 0.35 4.67
CA GLY A 112 -2.35 -0.48 5.71
C GLY A 112 -1.50 -1.65 5.19
N LYS A 113 -1.43 -1.85 3.86
CA LYS A 113 -0.70 -2.96 3.24
C LYS A 113 0.54 -2.45 2.51
N SER A 114 1.64 -3.19 2.68
CA SER A 114 2.90 -2.88 1.99
C SER A 114 2.74 -3.07 0.48
N THR A 115 3.30 -2.15 -0.30
CA THR A 115 3.31 -2.19 -1.77
C THR A 115 4.01 -3.42 -2.34
N ILE A 116 5.08 -3.88 -1.68
CA ILE A 116 5.74 -5.14 -2.07
C ILE A 116 4.86 -6.37 -1.84
N GLY A 117 3.87 -6.27 -0.96
CA GLY A 117 2.95 -7.36 -0.63
C GLY A 117 3.42 -8.28 0.48
N ASN A 118 2.57 -9.25 0.83
CA ASN A 118 2.90 -10.30 1.79
C ASN A 118 3.63 -11.44 1.07
N ARG A 119 4.59 -12.07 1.72
CA ARG A 119 5.39 -13.14 1.13
C ARG A 119 4.53 -14.27 0.53
N SER A 120 3.54 -14.74 1.27
CA SER A 120 2.65 -15.80 0.81
C SER A 120 1.84 -15.41 -0.44
N ASP A 121 1.38 -14.16 -0.52
CA ASP A 121 0.62 -13.67 -1.66
C ASP A 121 1.50 -13.57 -2.92
N ILE A 122 2.75 -13.09 -2.74
CA ILE A 122 3.73 -12.96 -3.82
C ILE A 122 4.09 -14.34 -4.37
N GLU A 123 4.43 -15.30 -3.49
CA GLU A 123 4.89 -16.64 -3.87
C GLU A 123 3.79 -17.51 -4.51
N HIS A 124 2.50 -17.19 -4.29
CA HIS A 124 1.37 -17.98 -4.79
C HIS A 124 0.49 -17.21 -5.78
N VAL A 125 0.94 -16.04 -6.25
CA VAL A 125 0.16 -15.28 -7.23
C VAL A 125 0.04 -16.07 -8.53
N ARG A 126 -1.18 -16.15 -9.05
CA ARG A 126 -1.44 -16.79 -10.34
C ARG A 126 -1.23 -15.77 -11.46
N ILE A 127 -0.65 -16.21 -12.56
CA ILE A 127 -0.38 -15.32 -13.71
C ILE A 127 -1.66 -14.72 -14.28
N GLU A 128 -2.77 -15.47 -14.25
CA GLU A 128 -4.06 -15.00 -14.72
C GLU A 128 -4.56 -13.79 -13.93
N ASN A 129 -4.28 -13.74 -12.62
CA ASN A 129 -4.64 -12.59 -11.79
C ASN A 129 -3.82 -11.34 -12.16
N LEU A 130 -2.52 -11.50 -12.48
CA LEU A 130 -1.68 -10.40 -12.95
C LEU A 130 -2.11 -9.91 -14.32
N GLN A 131 -2.46 -10.83 -15.23
CA GLN A 131 -3.00 -10.49 -16.55
C GLN A 131 -4.34 -9.74 -16.42
N ALA A 132 -5.23 -10.21 -15.56
CA ALA A 132 -6.51 -9.54 -15.30
C ALA A 132 -6.31 -8.14 -14.71
N PHE A 133 -5.36 -7.99 -13.76
CA PHE A 133 -5.00 -6.69 -13.19
C PHE A 133 -4.43 -5.76 -14.26
N TYR A 134 -3.51 -6.24 -15.09
CA TYR A 134 -2.95 -5.47 -16.20
C TYR A 134 -4.05 -4.98 -17.15
N HIS A 135 -4.91 -5.85 -17.65
CA HIS A 135 -5.99 -5.48 -18.56
C HIS A 135 -6.99 -4.50 -17.96
N ARG A 136 -7.21 -4.56 -16.65
CA ARG A 136 -8.16 -3.71 -15.94
C ARG A 136 -7.63 -2.30 -15.74
N TYR A 137 -6.38 -2.15 -15.30
CA TYR A 137 -5.84 -0.88 -14.83
C TYR A 137 -4.90 -0.17 -15.81
N TYR A 138 -4.27 -0.90 -16.75
CA TYR A 138 -3.38 -0.33 -17.78
C TYR A 138 -4.18 0.06 -19.01
N ARG A 139 -4.74 1.26 -18.98
CA ARG A 139 -5.69 1.77 -19.96
C ARG A 139 -5.54 3.29 -20.11
N PRO A 140 -5.86 3.86 -21.31
CA PRO A 140 -5.62 5.28 -21.56
C PRO A 140 -6.33 6.24 -20.60
N ASP A 141 -7.53 5.91 -20.15
CA ASP A 141 -8.30 6.73 -19.21
C ASP A 141 -7.83 6.61 -17.74
N ASN A 142 -6.81 5.77 -17.48
CA ASN A 142 -6.14 5.60 -16.18
C ASN A 142 -4.63 5.80 -16.28
N ALA A 143 -4.15 6.45 -17.33
CA ALA A 143 -2.74 6.68 -17.55
C ALA A 143 -2.47 8.14 -17.95
N VAL A 144 -1.33 8.65 -17.54
CA VAL A 144 -0.82 9.95 -17.97
C VAL A 144 0.60 9.77 -18.49
N LEU A 145 0.84 10.27 -19.68
CA LEU A 145 2.16 10.32 -20.29
C LEU A 145 2.80 11.68 -20.01
N THR A 146 3.97 11.65 -19.40
CA THR A 146 4.78 12.85 -19.16
C THR A 146 6.04 12.81 -20.01
N VAL A 147 6.32 13.88 -20.76
CA VAL A 147 7.57 14.08 -21.49
C VAL A 147 8.26 15.30 -20.92
N SER A 148 9.48 15.14 -20.42
CA SER A 148 10.23 16.18 -19.76
C SER A 148 11.63 16.31 -20.37
N GLY A 149 12.13 17.53 -20.55
CA GLY A 149 13.44 17.80 -21.08
C GLY A 149 13.43 18.59 -22.39
N LYS A 150 14.45 18.38 -23.24
CA LYS A 150 14.59 19.11 -24.52
C LYS A 150 13.94 18.32 -25.66
N PHE A 151 12.87 18.84 -26.25
CA PHE A 151 12.19 18.26 -27.40
C PHE A 151 11.40 19.32 -28.18
N ASP A 152 11.04 19.00 -29.43
CA ASP A 152 10.09 19.78 -30.23
C ASP A 152 8.67 19.36 -29.86
N VAL A 153 7.88 20.30 -29.35
CA VAL A 153 6.54 20.01 -28.83
C VAL A 153 5.60 19.51 -29.93
N GLN A 154 5.59 20.17 -31.09
CA GLN A 154 4.67 19.84 -32.19
C GLN A 154 4.95 18.44 -32.75
N LYS A 155 6.20 18.14 -33.06
CA LYS A 155 6.60 16.83 -33.55
C LYS A 155 6.33 15.72 -32.52
N THR A 156 6.58 16.02 -31.24
CA THR A 156 6.33 15.06 -30.16
C THR A 156 4.86 14.72 -30.05
N LEU A 157 3.97 15.71 -30.14
CA LEU A 157 2.52 15.50 -30.16
C LEU A 157 2.08 14.66 -31.35
N GLU A 158 2.66 14.88 -32.53
CA GLU A 158 2.37 14.07 -33.72
C GLU A 158 2.75 12.59 -33.51
N TRP A 159 3.90 12.33 -32.90
CA TRP A 159 4.33 10.96 -32.58
C TRP A 159 3.47 10.32 -31.48
N ILE A 160 3.09 11.08 -30.45
CA ILE A 160 2.17 10.60 -29.42
C ILE A 160 0.81 10.22 -30.06
N VAL A 161 0.25 11.08 -30.89
CA VAL A 161 -1.00 10.78 -31.60
C VAL A 161 -0.85 9.52 -32.45
N LYS A 162 0.24 9.39 -33.19
CA LYS A 162 0.51 8.20 -34.01
C LYS A 162 0.54 6.90 -33.21
N ASP A 163 1.23 6.90 -32.05
CA ASP A 163 1.49 5.67 -31.32
C ASP A 163 0.35 5.32 -30.33
N PHE A 164 -0.33 6.32 -29.76
CA PHE A 164 -1.33 6.12 -28.73
C PHE A 164 -2.79 6.17 -29.23
N SER A 165 -3.09 6.83 -30.36
CA SER A 165 -4.48 7.01 -30.83
C SER A 165 -5.18 5.68 -31.18
N LEU A 166 -4.43 4.63 -31.45
CA LEU A 166 -4.97 3.30 -31.75
C LEU A 166 -5.35 2.50 -30.49
N ILE A 167 -4.95 2.98 -29.34
CA ILE A 167 -5.25 2.32 -28.07
C ILE A 167 -6.62 2.79 -27.60
N GLN A 168 -7.59 1.87 -27.61
CA GLN A 168 -8.96 2.17 -27.20
C GLN A 168 -9.14 1.91 -25.71
N ASN A 169 -9.94 2.75 -25.07
CA ASN A 169 -10.42 2.47 -23.71
C ASN A 169 -11.33 1.23 -23.70
N PRO A 170 -11.20 0.36 -22.70
CA PRO A 170 -12.22 -0.66 -22.44
C PRO A 170 -13.60 -0.03 -22.25
N LYS A 171 -14.64 -0.78 -22.58
CA LYS A 171 -16.05 -0.31 -22.38
C LYS A 171 -16.44 -0.30 -20.90
N GLU A 172 -15.89 -1.22 -20.15
CA GLU A 172 -16.15 -1.35 -18.71
C GLU A 172 -15.50 -0.17 -17.98
N ALA A 173 -16.24 0.43 -17.05
CA ALA A 173 -15.70 1.44 -16.15
C ALA A 173 -14.65 0.84 -15.20
N LEU A 174 -13.72 1.66 -14.73
CA LEU A 174 -12.88 1.26 -13.60
C LEU A 174 -13.75 0.98 -12.38
N PRO A 175 -13.43 -0.03 -11.57
CA PRO A 175 -14.12 -0.26 -10.31
C PRO A 175 -14.09 0.99 -9.44
N ALA A 176 -15.21 1.35 -8.86
CA ALA A 176 -15.25 2.40 -7.86
C ALA A 176 -14.61 1.90 -6.56
N GLU A 177 -13.81 2.74 -5.93
CA GLU A 177 -13.29 2.51 -4.60
C GLU A 177 -14.20 3.24 -3.60
N TRP A 178 -14.66 2.50 -2.59
CA TRP A 178 -15.58 3.05 -1.58
C TRP A 178 -15.14 2.78 -0.14
N THR A 179 -13.98 2.15 0.05
CA THR A 179 -13.49 1.87 1.40
C THR A 179 -13.03 3.16 2.05
N VAL A 180 -13.75 3.58 3.06
CA VAL A 180 -13.38 4.74 3.90
C VAL A 180 -12.86 4.20 5.22
N GLU A 181 -11.64 4.61 5.58
CA GLU A 181 -11.04 4.24 6.85
C GLU A 181 -11.80 4.88 8.01
N PRO A 182 -12.20 4.12 9.05
CA PRO A 182 -12.87 4.69 10.23
C PRO A 182 -11.94 5.62 10.99
N THR A 183 -12.51 6.56 11.74
CA THR A 183 -11.75 7.39 12.69
C THR A 183 -11.04 6.49 13.71
N ALA A 184 -9.80 6.84 14.08
CA ALA A 184 -9.10 6.12 15.12
C ALA A 184 -9.84 6.27 16.47
N ASP A 185 -9.97 5.17 17.18
CA ASP A 185 -10.73 5.05 18.42
C ASP A 185 -9.84 4.89 19.67
N GLY A 186 -8.52 5.03 19.51
CA GLY A 186 -7.57 4.98 20.61
C GLY A 186 -6.14 4.67 20.17
N GLU A 187 -5.23 4.85 21.13
CA GLU A 187 -3.82 4.54 20.95
C GLU A 187 -3.60 3.04 20.67
N ARG A 188 -2.69 2.74 19.74
CA ARG A 188 -2.23 1.39 19.45
C ARG A 188 -0.73 1.29 19.73
N VAL A 189 -0.33 0.24 20.46
CA VAL A 189 1.07 0.01 20.80
C VAL A 189 1.46 -1.40 20.41
N PHE A 190 2.64 -1.56 19.82
CA PHE A 190 3.20 -2.87 19.50
C PHE A 190 4.71 -2.93 19.70
N GLU A 191 5.22 -4.13 19.95
CA GLU A 191 6.63 -4.43 20.01
C GLU A 191 7.04 -5.42 18.93
N ILE A 192 8.24 -5.24 18.40
CA ILE A 192 8.89 -6.19 17.51
C ILE A 192 10.19 -6.63 18.19
N ARG A 193 10.31 -7.92 18.47
CA ARG A 193 11.51 -8.52 19.03
C ARG A 193 12.19 -9.37 17.96
N ARG A 194 13.39 -8.95 17.55
CA ARG A 194 14.21 -9.66 16.54
C ARG A 194 15.69 -9.51 16.89
N LYS A 195 16.50 -10.41 16.35
CA LYS A 195 17.95 -10.22 16.39
C LYS A 195 18.35 -8.91 15.74
N GLY A 196 19.27 -8.20 16.34
CA GLY A 196 19.75 -6.90 15.84
C GLY A 196 20.53 -6.12 16.90
N GLU A 197 21.15 -5.02 16.47
CA GLU A 197 21.96 -4.17 17.34
C GLU A 197 21.31 -2.79 17.60
N THR A 198 20.30 -2.42 16.84
CA THR A 198 19.68 -1.09 16.91
C THR A 198 18.29 -1.17 17.54
N GLN A 199 18.09 -0.44 18.62
CA GLN A 199 16.75 -0.17 19.15
C GLN A 199 16.13 0.98 18.37
N MET A 200 14.82 0.92 18.12
CA MET A 200 14.08 2.00 17.46
C MET A 200 12.73 2.20 18.11
N VAL A 201 12.30 3.44 18.16
CA VAL A 201 10.92 3.81 18.43
C VAL A 201 10.37 4.60 17.26
N ALA A 202 9.13 4.33 16.90
CA ALA A 202 8.37 5.12 15.93
C ALA A 202 7.00 5.48 16.52
N VAL A 203 6.56 6.69 16.20
CA VAL A 203 5.22 7.20 16.57
C VAL A 203 4.57 7.71 15.30
N GLY A 204 3.38 7.23 15.02
CA GLY A 204 2.67 7.59 13.80
C GLY A 204 1.25 8.07 14.08
N TYR A 205 0.74 8.91 13.21
CA TYR A 205 -0.61 9.46 13.27
C TYR A 205 -1.23 9.41 11.88
N ARG A 206 -2.53 9.15 11.81
CA ARG A 206 -3.25 9.35 10.55
C ARG A 206 -3.45 10.85 10.32
N ILE A 207 -3.33 11.25 9.07
CA ILE A 207 -3.49 12.62 8.61
C ILE A 207 -4.52 12.67 7.49
N PRO A 208 -5.11 13.83 7.20
CA PRO A 208 -6.08 13.93 6.11
C PRO A 208 -5.41 13.67 4.74
N SER A 209 -6.24 13.48 3.72
CA SER A 209 -5.80 13.45 2.32
C SER A 209 -4.92 14.65 1.98
N ALA A 210 -3.97 14.47 1.06
CA ALA A 210 -3.11 15.56 0.57
C ALA A 210 -3.89 16.73 -0.07
N LEU A 211 -5.15 16.50 -0.43
CA LEU A 211 -6.04 17.55 -0.97
C LEU A 211 -6.79 18.35 0.11
N HIS A 212 -6.67 17.97 1.36
CA HIS A 212 -7.35 18.63 2.47
C HIS A 212 -6.70 20.00 2.77
N PRO A 213 -7.47 21.03 3.17
CA PRO A 213 -6.92 22.34 3.53
C PRO A 213 -5.85 22.31 4.63
N ASP A 214 -5.90 21.34 5.54
CA ASP A 214 -4.94 21.20 6.63
C ASP A 214 -3.62 20.50 6.19
N ALA A 215 -3.55 19.90 4.99
CA ALA A 215 -2.42 19.07 4.56
C ALA A 215 -1.07 19.83 4.63
N LEU A 216 -1.04 21.05 4.13
CA LEU A 216 0.17 21.89 4.17
C LEU A 216 0.55 22.27 5.60
N GLY A 217 -0.43 22.50 6.48
CA GLY A 217 -0.19 22.72 7.91
C GLY A 217 0.46 21.52 8.59
N VAL A 218 0.00 20.31 8.27
CA VAL A 218 0.60 19.04 8.73
C VAL A 218 2.03 18.91 8.25
N GLU A 219 2.30 19.21 6.97
CA GLU A 219 3.64 19.13 6.40
C GLU A 219 4.61 20.10 7.10
N VAL A 220 4.22 21.35 7.28
CA VAL A 220 5.02 22.36 8.00
C VAL A 220 5.25 21.94 9.46
N ALA A 221 4.23 21.46 10.17
CA ALA A 221 4.38 20.98 11.54
C ALA A 221 5.36 19.79 11.62
N THR A 222 5.28 18.87 10.65
CA THR A 222 6.19 17.72 10.55
C THR A 222 7.64 18.18 10.37
N GLU A 223 7.89 19.11 9.45
CA GLU A 223 9.22 19.65 9.19
C GLU A 223 9.78 20.41 10.40
N VAL A 224 8.98 21.24 11.07
CA VAL A 224 9.40 21.95 12.29
C VAL A 224 9.80 20.97 13.39
N LEU A 225 9.10 19.86 13.50
CA LEU A 225 9.43 18.83 14.50
C LEU A 225 10.64 18.00 14.11
N ALA A 226 10.73 17.55 12.85
CA ALA A 226 11.64 16.48 12.44
C ALA A 226 12.86 16.91 11.64
N ASP A 227 12.94 18.16 11.16
CA ASP A 227 14.10 18.67 10.43
C ASP A 227 15.42 18.36 11.18
N SER A 228 16.41 17.87 10.49
CA SER A 228 17.69 17.55 11.09
C SER A 228 18.81 18.38 10.38
N PRO A 229 19.59 19.16 11.15
CA PRO A 229 19.77 19.16 12.61
C PRO A 229 18.97 20.24 13.38
N ASN A 230 17.95 20.85 12.80
CA ASN A 230 17.33 22.06 13.36
C ASN A 230 15.92 21.88 13.94
N GLY A 231 15.36 20.68 13.81
CA GLY A 231 14.02 20.37 14.30
C GLY A 231 13.98 20.16 15.82
N ARG A 232 12.78 20.27 16.40
CA ARG A 232 12.58 20.14 17.85
C ARG A 232 12.91 18.75 18.38
N LEU A 233 12.68 17.69 17.58
CA LEU A 233 13.08 16.34 17.95
C LEU A 233 14.59 16.16 18.00
N TYR A 234 15.32 16.79 17.10
CA TYR A 234 16.78 16.78 17.15
C TYR A 234 17.31 17.45 18.41
N ASP A 235 16.75 18.59 18.76
CA ASP A 235 17.12 19.31 19.99
C ASP A 235 16.79 18.48 21.27
N ALA A 236 15.63 17.85 21.29
CA ALA A 236 15.14 17.12 22.47
C ALA A 236 15.83 15.76 22.67
N LEU A 237 16.22 15.07 21.60
CA LEU A 237 16.67 13.68 21.64
C LEU A 237 18.14 13.51 21.23
N VAL A 238 18.59 14.16 20.17
CA VAL A 238 19.96 13.96 19.67
C VAL A 238 20.96 14.82 20.42
N LYS A 239 20.69 16.11 20.58
CA LYS A 239 21.58 17.01 21.34
C LYS A 239 21.71 16.63 22.83
N THR A 240 20.68 16.00 23.38
CA THR A 240 20.70 15.50 24.77
C THR A 240 21.38 14.15 24.91
N GLY A 241 21.73 13.50 23.80
CA GLY A 241 22.37 12.18 23.78
C GLY A 241 21.43 11.00 23.98
N LEU A 242 20.13 11.22 24.08
CA LEU A 242 19.11 10.15 24.23
C LEU A 242 18.96 9.29 22.98
N ALA A 243 19.09 9.87 21.79
CA ALA A 243 19.02 9.15 20.52
C ALA A 243 20.24 9.41 19.62
N ALA A 244 20.56 8.46 18.75
CA ALA A 244 21.62 8.62 17.77
C ALA A 244 21.17 9.48 16.58
N ASN A 245 19.92 9.32 16.17
CA ASN A 245 19.26 10.14 15.15
C ASN A 245 17.75 10.18 15.36
N VAL A 246 17.12 11.14 14.72
CA VAL A 246 15.68 11.27 14.62
C VAL A 246 15.27 11.45 13.16
N PHE A 247 14.05 11.09 12.85
CA PHE A 247 13.44 11.31 11.53
C PHE A 247 11.96 11.59 11.68
N GLY A 248 11.36 12.19 10.68
CA GLY A 248 9.92 12.30 10.53
C GLY A 248 9.58 12.67 9.10
N TYR A 249 8.45 12.16 8.62
CA TYR A 249 7.94 12.45 7.29
C TYR A 249 6.43 12.23 7.25
N ALA A 250 5.76 13.04 6.46
CA ALA A 250 4.35 12.87 6.14
C ALA A 250 4.20 12.17 4.79
N VAL A 251 3.27 11.24 4.71
CA VAL A 251 2.84 10.60 3.47
C VAL A 251 1.46 11.14 3.13
N GLY A 252 1.43 12.19 2.32
CA GLY A 252 0.22 12.70 1.72
C GLY A 252 -0.22 11.78 0.60
N ALA A 253 -1.46 11.29 0.64
CA ALA A 253 -2.02 10.37 -0.33
C ALA A 253 -3.39 10.88 -0.80
N LYS A 254 -3.98 10.22 -1.79
CA LYS A 254 -5.32 10.57 -2.30
C LYS A 254 -6.39 10.45 -1.23
N GLU A 255 -6.36 9.38 -0.48
CA GLU A 255 -7.15 9.15 0.73
C GLU A 255 -6.36 9.56 1.98
N PRO A 256 -6.95 9.54 3.19
CA PRO A 256 -6.23 9.88 4.41
C PRO A 256 -4.91 9.13 4.56
N GLY A 257 -3.83 9.89 4.62
CA GLY A 257 -2.47 9.40 4.72
C GLY A 257 -2.00 9.25 6.17
N PHE A 258 -0.69 9.31 6.36
CA PHE A 258 -0.10 9.20 7.69
C PHE A 258 1.19 10.02 7.82
N VAL A 259 1.56 10.32 9.05
CA VAL A 259 2.87 10.84 9.40
C VAL A 259 3.55 9.88 10.37
N ILE A 260 4.84 9.71 10.25
CA ILE A 260 5.65 8.90 11.16
C ILE A 260 6.83 9.74 11.64
N PHE A 261 7.05 9.75 12.94
CA PHE A 261 8.25 10.24 13.60
C PHE A 261 8.98 9.08 14.25
N GLY A 262 10.29 9.12 14.32
CA GLY A 262 11.03 8.06 14.98
C GLY A 262 12.42 8.46 15.42
N ALA A 263 13.00 7.58 16.23
CA ALA A 263 14.35 7.72 16.74
C ALA A 263 15.07 6.38 16.77
N SER A 264 16.37 6.39 16.43
CA SER A 264 17.27 5.26 16.66
C SER A 264 17.97 5.47 17.99
N VAL A 265 17.89 4.46 18.84
CA VAL A 265 18.39 4.48 20.21
C VAL A 265 19.59 3.54 20.34
N LYS A 266 20.64 3.96 21.03
CA LYS A 266 21.80 3.10 21.26
C LYS A 266 21.42 1.91 22.13
N LYS A 267 21.99 0.75 21.83
CA LYS A 267 21.80 -0.46 22.67
C LYS A 267 22.26 -0.18 24.08
N GLY A 268 21.42 -0.51 25.06
CA GLY A 268 21.68 -0.23 26.47
C GLY A 268 21.06 1.06 27.01
N GLU A 269 20.67 1.99 26.16
CA GLU A 269 19.90 3.16 26.58
C GLU A 269 18.41 2.82 26.75
N SER A 270 17.70 3.59 27.59
CA SER A 270 16.30 3.35 27.87
C SER A 270 15.40 3.72 26.69
N LEU A 271 14.87 2.73 25.98
CA LEU A 271 13.93 2.93 24.89
C LEU A 271 12.64 3.63 25.38
N GLU A 272 12.17 3.32 26.60
CA GLU A 272 10.99 3.96 27.21
C GLU A 272 11.19 5.47 27.41
N LYS A 273 12.34 5.90 27.93
CA LYS A 273 12.64 7.34 28.08
C LYS A 273 12.63 8.07 26.74
N VAL A 274 13.17 7.43 25.70
CA VAL A 274 13.18 8.02 24.35
C VAL A 274 11.77 8.08 23.78
N LYS A 275 10.97 7.03 23.94
CA LYS A 275 9.56 6.98 23.55
C LYS A 275 8.78 8.13 24.21
N ASP A 276 8.87 8.24 25.52
CA ASP A 276 8.14 9.26 26.28
C ASP A 276 8.55 10.67 25.86
N LYS A 277 9.87 10.91 25.68
CA LYS A 277 10.38 12.21 25.23
C LYS A 277 10.01 12.52 23.78
N LEU A 278 9.96 11.52 22.92
CA LEU A 278 9.50 11.64 21.53
C LEU A 278 8.04 12.10 21.49
N ILE A 279 7.16 11.40 22.22
CA ILE A 279 5.73 11.70 22.32
C ILE A 279 5.50 13.09 22.94
N GLU A 280 6.16 13.39 24.06
CA GLU A 280 6.08 14.70 24.72
C GLU A 280 6.46 15.83 23.74
N THR A 281 7.50 15.63 22.95
CA THR A 281 7.96 16.63 21.98
C THR A 281 6.97 16.81 20.83
N ILE A 282 6.43 15.71 20.28
CA ILE A 282 5.48 15.79 19.17
C ILE A 282 4.15 16.44 19.64
N GLU A 283 3.57 15.94 20.71
CA GLU A 283 2.21 16.32 21.13
C GLU A 283 2.18 17.57 22.03
N GLY A 284 3.31 17.91 22.65
CA GLY A 284 3.38 18.98 23.65
C GLY A 284 4.15 20.21 23.22
N SER A 285 5.22 20.07 22.41
CA SER A 285 6.13 21.19 22.18
C SER A 285 5.50 22.34 21.39
N LEU A 286 4.65 22.07 20.43
CA LEU A 286 3.94 23.11 19.66
C LEU A 286 2.86 23.80 20.50
N LYS A 287 2.19 23.07 21.40
CA LYS A 287 1.23 23.65 22.36
C LYS A 287 1.89 24.60 23.36
N GLN A 288 3.04 24.19 23.88
CA GLN A 288 3.79 25.01 24.87
C GLN A 288 4.50 26.20 24.22
N LYS A 289 4.99 26.00 23.00
CA LYS A 289 5.71 27.00 22.22
C LYS A 289 5.27 26.90 20.77
N PRO A 290 4.34 27.72 20.30
CA PRO A 290 3.89 27.74 18.92
C PRO A 290 5.05 27.89 17.92
N VAL A 291 4.81 27.53 16.68
CA VAL A 291 5.76 27.65 15.59
C VAL A 291 6.25 29.10 15.50
N THR A 292 7.55 29.30 15.65
CA THR A 292 8.18 30.63 15.59
C THR A 292 8.33 31.10 14.14
N SER A 293 8.40 32.42 13.93
CA SER A 293 8.67 33.01 12.61
C SER A 293 9.99 32.47 12.01
N LYS A 294 11.01 32.20 12.85
CA LYS A 294 12.29 31.64 12.40
C LYS A 294 12.14 30.21 11.88
N GLU A 295 11.41 29.36 12.58
CA GLU A 295 11.13 27.99 12.16
C GLU A 295 10.32 27.99 10.86
N LEU A 296 9.24 28.77 10.80
CA LEU A 296 8.41 28.88 9.60
C LEU A 296 9.20 29.38 8.38
N THR A 297 9.99 30.43 8.53
CA THR A 297 10.82 30.96 7.44
C THR A 297 11.81 29.92 6.92
N ARG A 298 12.48 29.18 7.83
CA ARG A 298 13.39 28.10 7.46
C ARG A 298 12.68 27.00 6.70
N THR A 299 11.56 26.51 7.21
CA THR A 299 10.78 25.43 6.58
C THR A 299 10.29 25.84 5.20
N LYS A 300 9.75 27.05 5.04
CA LYS A 300 9.35 27.58 3.72
C LYS A 300 10.52 27.61 2.74
N ALA A 301 11.67 28.10 3.14
CA ALA A 301 12.87 28.15 2.29
C ALA A 301 13.35 26.75 1.87
N GLN A 302 13.24 25.76 2.77
CA GLN A 302 13.56 24.37 2.43
C GLN A 302 12.58 23.78 1.42
N MET A 303 11.27 24.00 1.60
CA MET A 303 10.23 23.57 0.68
C MET A 303 10.39 24.26 -0.69
N GLU A 304 10.63 25.56 -0.74
CA GLU A 304 10.92 26.28 -1.99
C GLU A 304 12.15 25.72 -2.71
N THR A 305 13.23 25.45 -1.97
CA THR A 305 14.46 24.84 -2.53
C THR A 305 14.17 23.45 -3.11
N MET A 306 13.28 22.68 -2.49
CA MET A 306 12.88 21.37 -3.01
C MET A 306 12.18 21.51 -4.37
N TYR A 307 11.27 22.46 -4.53
CA TYR A 307 10.62 22.75 -5.81
C TYR A 307 11.60 23.21 -6.88
N GLU A 308 12.53 24.12 -6.54
CA GLU A 308 13.57 24.59 -7.48
C GLU A 308 14.47 23.44 -7.96
N ARG A 309 14.88 22.56 -7.05
CA ARG A 309 15.67 21.37 -7.41
C ARG A 309 14.92 20.42 -8.32
N ALA A 310 13.61 20.22 -8.06
CA ALA A 310 12.77 19.39 -8.92
C ALA A 310 12.74 19.94 -10.35
N PHE A 311 12.63 21.26 -10.55
CA PHE A 311 12.69 21.88 -11.89
C PHE A 311 14.04 21.74 -12.57
N ALA A 312 15.12 21.70 -11.84
CA ALA A 312 16.48 21.58 -12.39
C ALA A 312 16.80 20.15 -12.88
N ASP A 313 16.02 19.15 -12.47
CA ASP A 313 16.19 17.74 -12.86
C ASP A 313 14.99 17.26 -13.67
N PRO A 314 15.09 17.17 -15.00
CA PRO A 314 13.97 16.72 -15.85
C PRO A 314 13.45 15.31 -15.54
N GLU A 315 14.35 14.38 -15.13
CA GLU A 315 13.94 13.03 -14.72
C GLU A 315 13.20 13.08 -13.37
N GLY A 316 13.81 13.69 -12.36
CA GLY A 316 13.21 13.84 -11.03
C GLY A 316 11.90 14.62 -11.07
N PHE A 317 11.80 15.66 -11.93
CA PHE A 317 10.55 16.37 -12.14
C PHE A 317 9.46 15.49 -12.72
N GLY A 318 9.75 14.73 -13.79
CA GLY A 318 8.77 13.84 -14.43
C GLY A 318 8.28 12.75 -13.48
N VAL A 319 9.20 12.15 -12.72
CA VAL A 319 8.86 11.13 -11.71
C VAL A 319 8.08 11.75 -10.55
N GLY A 320 8.53 12.88 -10.01
CA GLY A 320 7.86 13.58 -8.91
C GLY A 320 6.45 14.03 -9.26
N LEU A 321 6.24 14.47 -10.51
CA LEU A 321 4.91 14.87 -10.98
C LEU A 321 3.89 13.73 -10.94
N SER A 322 4.34 12.48 -11.04
CA SER A 322 3.47 11.30 -10.96
C SER A 322 2.74 11.17 -9.63
N GLU A 323 3.29 11.68 -8.52
CA GLU A 323 2.62 11.72 -7.22
C GLU A 323 1.38 12.62 -7.26
N TYR A 324 1.52 13.80 -7.85
CA TYR A 324 0.41 14.77 -7.96
C TYR A 324 -0.64 14.32 -8.99
N ILE A 325 -0.22 13.65 -10.07
CA ILE A 325 -1.11 13.00 -11.02
C ILE A 325 -1.96 11.95 -10.33
N ALA A 326 -1.38 11.15 -9.45
CA ALA A 326 -2.10 10.14 -8.66
C ALA A 326 -3.14 10.75 -7.72
N LEU A 327 -2.88 11.96 -7.20
CA LEU A 327 -3.86 12.74 -6.43
C LEU A 327 -5.03 13.26 -7.28
N GLY A 328 -4.91 13.23 -8.61
CA GLY A 328 -5.96 13.59 -9.56
C GLY A 328 -5.62 14.67 -10.57
N ASP A 329 -4.59 15.50 -10.34
CA ASP A 329 -4.20 16.57 -11.26
C ASP A 329 -2.73 16.98 -11.09
N TRP A 330 -1.96 16.96 -12.19
CA TRP A 330 -0.56 17.38 -12.19
C TRP A 330 -0.34 18.83 -11.72
N ARG A 331 -1.34 19.72 -11.87
CA ARG A 331 -1.27 21.13 -11.44
C ARG A 331 -1.16 21.28 -9.92
N LEU A 332 -1.49 20.24 -9.16
CA LEU A 332 -1.34 20.23 -7.70
C LEU A 332 0.10 20.45 -7.27
N PHE A 333 1.09 20.04 -8.07
CA PHE A 333 2.50 20.37 -7.84
C PHE A 333 2.72 21.89 -7.76
N PHE A 334 2.22 22.63 -8.75
CA PHE A 334 2.37 24.09 -8.80
C PHE A 334 1.51 24.78 -7.74
N TYR A 335 0.31 24.27 -7.50
CA TYR A 335 -0.56 24.75 -6.43
C TYR A 335 0.10 24.63 -5.06
N GLY A 336 0.68 23.48 -4.73
CA GLY A 336 1.42 23.25 -3.48
C GLY A 336 2.60 24.20 -3.32
N ARG A 337 3.41 24.36 -4.39
CA ARG A 337 4.50 25.33 -4.42
C ARG A 337 4.04 26.76 -4.09
N ASP A 338 2.98 27.21 -4.76
CA ASP A 338 2.50 28.57 -4.59
C ASP A 338 1.87 28.77 -3.19
N LYS A 339 1.14 27.77 -2.68
CA LYS A 339 0.55 27.80 -1.34
C LYS A 339 1.55 27.72 -0.20
N THR A 340 2.74 27.15 -0.43
CA THR A 340 3.83 27.15 0.57
C THR A 340 4.19 28.57 1.03
N LYS A 341 4.08 29.58 0.15
CA LYS A 341 4.35 30.97 0.49
C LYS A 341 3.31 31.55 1.48
N ASP A 342 2.07 31.10 1.38
CA ASP A 342 0.95 31.62 2.14
C ASP A 342 0.73 30.93 3.49
N VAL A 343 1.32 29.72 3.70
CA VAL A 343 1.12 28.96 4.93
C VAL A 343 1.57 29.73 6.16
N THR A 344 0.80 29.67 7.24
CA THR A 344 1.03 30.38 8.49
C THR A 344 1.47 29.43 9.61
N ALA A 345 2.15 29.98 10.62
CA ALA A 345 2.46 29.25 11.84
C ALA A 345 1.21 28.71 12.53
N GLN A 346 0.13 29.48 12.56
CA GLN A 346 -1.14 29.06 13.14
C GLN A 346 -1.75 27.85 12.44
N GLN A 347 -1.63 27.73 11.12
CA GLN A 347 -2.08 26.55 10.38
C GLN A 347 -1.30 25.31 10.78
N ALA A 348 0.02 25.42 10.96
CA ALA A 348 0.85 24.30 11.42
C ALA A 348 0.51 23.89 12.86
N ASP A 349 0.38 24.87 13.77
CA ASP A 349 0.00 24.61 15.16
C ASP A 349 -1.39 23.95 15.25
N SER A 350 -2.38 24.50 14.53
CA SER A 350 -3.74 23.94 14.49
C SER A 350 -3.79 22.52 13.91
N ALA A 351 -3.00 22.24 12.88
CA ALA A 351 -2.90 20.91 12.31
C ALA A 351 -2.27 19.90 13.30
N ALA A 352 -1.20 20.30 13.99
CA ALA A 352 -0.60 19.46 15.02
C ALA A 352 -1.56 19.18 16.17
N ASP A 353 -2.27 20.20 16.66
CA ASP A 353 -3.26 20.07 17.74
C ASP A 353 -4.41 19.12 17.36
N LYS A 354 -4.78 19.09 16.08
CA LYS A 354 -5.88 18.28 15.58
C LYS A 354 -5.50 16.82 15.31
N TYR A 355 -4.31 16.59 14.77
CA TYR A 355 -3.93 15.27 14.26
C TYR A 355 -2.88 14.55 15.12
N PHE A 356 -1.99 15.26 15.81
CA PHE A 356 -0.96 14.66 16.66
C PHE A 356 -1.48 14.52 18.09
N VAL A 357 -2.43 13.62 18.24
CA VAL A 357 -3.15 13.39 19.50
C VAL A 357 -3.13 11.91 19.87
N ARG A 358 -3.23 11.64 21.17
CA ARG A 358 -3.13 10.29 21.72
C ARG A 358 -4.05 9.28 21.04
N ASP A 359 -5.31 9.61 20.84
CA ASP A 359 -6.30 8.64 20.34
C ASP A 359 -6.18 8.39 18.84
N ASN A 360 -5.30 9.13 18.15
CA ASN A 360 -4.90 8.91 16.75
C ASN A 360 -3.49 8.29 16.63
N ARG A 361 -2.86 7.91 17.74
CA ARG A 361 -1.46 7.54 17.83
C ARG A 361 -1.24 6.03 17.69
N VAL A 362 -0.23 5.67 16.91
CA VAL A 362 0.34 4.33 16.89
C VAL A 362 1.79 4.41 17.35
N VAL A 363 2.16 3.59 18.33
CA VAL A 363 3.53 3.50 18.85
C VAL A 363 4.12 2.14 18.53
N GLY A 364 5.25 2.11 17.89
CA GLY A 364 6.00 0.91 17.54
C GLY A 364 7.38 0.89 18.16
N LEU A 365 7.74 -0.21 18.77
CA LEU A 365 9.05 -0.44 19.38
C LEU A 365 9.75 -1.59 18.65
N PHE A 366 10.99 -1.37 18.20
CA PHE A 366 11.87 -2.43 17.74
C PHE A 366 12.93 -2.69 18.81
N ILE A 367 12.87 -3.89 19.39
CA ILE A 367 13.68 -4.31 20.53
C ILE A 367 14.61 -5.43 20.07
N PRO A 368 15.94 -5.21 20.05
CA PRO A 368 16.89 -6.28 19.80
C PRO A 368 16.75 -7.39 20.84
N ASP A 369 16.62 -8.62 20.36
CA ASP A 369 16.48 -9.81 21.20
C ASP A 369 17.20 -10.97 20.49
N ASP A 370 18.22 -11.53 21.14
CA ASP A 370 19.02 -12.60 20.56
C ASP A 370 18.28 -13.95 20.55
N ASN A 371 17.31 -14.11 21.46
CA ASN A 371 16.54 -15.35 21.62
C ASN A 371 15.03 -15.07 21.75
N PRO A 372 14.40 -14.48 20.73
CA PRO A 372 12.98 -14.14 20.81
C PRO A 372 12.13 -15.40 20.93
N GLN A 373 11.30 -15.47 21.97
CA GLN A 373 10.37 -16.58 22.16
C GLN A 373 9.23 -16.48 21.15
N ARG A 374 9.14 -17.46 20.27
CA ARG A 374 8.10 -17.53 19.24
C ARG A 374 7.38 -18.85 19.31
N ALA A 375 6.06 -18.82 19.28
CA ALA A 375 5.28 -20.03 19.06
C ALA A 375 5.32 -20.38 17.56
N GLU A 376 5.76 -21.59 17.25
CA GLU A 376 5.65 -22.12 15.89
C GLU A 376 4.24 -22.70 15.70
N ILE A 377 3.51 -22.12 14.76
CA ILE A 377 2.21 -22.64 14.36
C ILE A 377 2.42 -23.49 13.10
N THR A 378 2.48 -24.81 13.33
CA THR A 378 2.65 -25.77 12.24
C THR A 378 1.36 -25.93 11.43
N LYS A 379 1.49 -26.37 10.18
CA LYS A 379 0.36 -26.67 9.33
C LYS A 379 -0.45 -27.82 9.93
N ALA A 380 -1.76 -27.63 10.05
CA ALA A 380 -2.66 -28.72 10.48
C ALA A 380 -2.68 -29.86 9.44
N PRO A 381 -2.80 -31.12 9.86
CA PRO A 381 -3.08 -32.20 8.93
C PRO A 381 -4.42 -31.97 8.23
N SER A 382 -4.61 -32.55 7.06
CA SER A 382 -5.91 -32.55 6.41
C SER A 382 -6.94 -33.33 7.23
N ALA A 383 -8.24 -33.05 7.03
CA ALA A 383 -9.30 -33.81 7.68
C ALA A 383 -9.22 -35.31 7.30
N GLU A 384 -8.82 -35.60 6.06
CA GLU A 384 -8.63 -36.97 5.58
C GLU A 384 -7.50 -37.69 6.33
N GLU A 385 -6.35 -37.03 6.48
CA GLU A 385 -5.22 -37.56 7.26
C GLU A 385 -5.60 -37.78 8.73
N LEU A 386 -6.30 -36.81 9.33
CA LEU A 386 -6.73 -36.87 10.72
C LEU A 386 -7.72 -38.03 10.97
N LEU A 387 -8.61 -38.26 10.01
CA LEU A 387 -9.67 -39.26 10.10
C LEU A 387 -9.32 -40.62 9.53
N ALA A 388 -8.15 -40.79 8.88
CA ALA A 388 -7.74 -42.04 8.23
C ALA A 388 -7.85 -43.29 9.13
N ASN A 389 -7.59 -43.13 10.43
CA ASN A 389 -7.67 -44.21 11.41
C ASN A 389 -8.79 -44.01 12.44
N TYR A 390 -9.66 -43.05 12.22
CA TYR A 390 -10.72 -42.74 13.15
C TYR A 390 -11.79 -43.83 13.14
N LYS A 391 -12.04 -44.43 14.29
CA LYS A 391 -13.17 -45.34 14.53
C LYS A 391 -14.12 -44.71 15.54
N PRO A 392 -15.39 -44.48 15.17
CA PRO A 392 -16.36 -43.92 16.10
C PRO A 392 -16.45 -44.75 17.38
N GLN A 393 -16.36 -44.10 18.53
CA GLN A 393 -16.55 -44.73 19.84
C GLN A 393 -18.02 -44.58 20.24
N GLY A 394 -18.65 -45.67 20.59
CA GLY A 394 -20.01 -45.73 21.11
C GLY A 394 -20.79 -46.92 20.57
N ALA A 395 -21.62 -47.54 21.41
CA ALA A 395 -22.55 -48.55 20.98
C ALA A 395 -23.53 -47.98 19.97
N ALA A 396 -23.54 -48.54 18.78
CA ALA A 396 -24.55 -48.16 17.78
C ALA A 396 -25.93 -48.48 18.37
N GLN A 397 -26.64 -47.45 18.84
CA GLN A 397 -28.08 -47.62 19.00
C GLN A 397 -28.64 -47.98 17.62
N LYS A 398 -29.48 -49.03 17.56
CA LYS A 398 -30.15 -49.40 16.32
C LYS A 398 -30.99 -48.22 15.85
N ILE A 399 -30.42 -47.49 14.91
CA ILE A 399 -31.13 -46.48 14.16
C ILE A 399 -31.61 -47.13 12.89
N GLU A 400 -32.65 -46.60 12.30
CA GLU A 400 -33.06 -46.97 10.95
C GLU A 400 -31.82 -46.92 10.02
N ALA A 401 -31.55 -48.03 9.32
CA ALA A 401 -30.59 -48.03 8.21
C ALA A 401 -31.19 -47.17 7.08
N PHE A 402 -30.92 -45.86 7.16
CA PHE A 402 -31.52 -44.91 6.24
C PHE A 402 -30.81 -44.98 4.89
N ASP A 403 -31.57 -45.38 3.87
CA ASP A 403 -31.10 -45.33 2.49
C ASP A 403 -31.08 -43.86 2.01
N SER A 404 -29.89 -43.37 1.72
CA SER A 404 -29.69 -41.99 1.22
C SER A 404 -29.78 -41.89 -0.31
N SER A 405 -30.20 -42.91 -1.02
CA SER A 405 -30.40 -42.86 -2.45
C SER A 405 -31.42 -41.80 -2.82
N PHE A 406 -31.28 -41.20 -4.00
CA PHE A 406 -32.18 -40.16 -4.48
C PHE A 406 -33.62 -40.65 -4.56
N ASP A 407 -33.79 -41.88 -4.98
CA ASP A 407 -35.13 -42.52 -5.10
C ASP A 407 -35.82 -42.67 -3.75
N ASN A 408 -35.07 -43.05 -2.71
CA ASN A 408 -35.65 -43.18 -1.36
C ASN A 408 -35.95 -41.82 -0.75
N LEU A 409 -35.02 -40.85 -0.93
CA LEU A 409 -35.24 -39.49 -0.47
C LEU A 409 -36.46 -38.86 -1.11
N ASP A 410 -36.63 -39.02 -2.43
CA ASP A 410 -37.73 -38.45 -3.17
C ASP A 410 -39.07 -39.08 -2.77
N LYS A 411 -39.12 -40.40 -2.65
CA LYS A 411 -40.32 -41.15 -2.21
C LYS A 411 -40.77 -40.81 -0.80
N ARG A 412 -39.81 -40.57 0.12
CA ARG A 412 -40.10 -40.28 1.54
C ARG A 412 -40.37 -38.81 1.81
N THR A 413 -39.90 -37.91 0.95
CA THR A 413 -40.12 -36.50 1.14
C THR A 413 -41.52 -36.08 0.80
N GLN A 414 -42.28 -35.68 1.82
CA GLN A 414 -43.58 -35.05 1.63
C GLN A 414 -43.37 -33.57 1.31
N ARG A 415 -43.92 -33.14 0.17
CA ARG A 415 -43.84 -31.74 -0.25
C ARG A 415 -45.20 -31.09 -0.05
N ILE A 416 -45.21 -29.93 0.58
CA ILE A 416 -46.39 -29.15 0.90
C ILE A 416 -46.12 -27.72 0.50
N ASP A 417 -46.99 -27.14 -0.33
CA ASP A 417 -46.89 -25.74 -0.74
C ASP A 417 -48.01 -24.95 -0.05
N ILE A 418 -47.62 -23.87 0.64
CA ILE A 418 -48.56 -22.95 1.31
C ILE A 418 -48.24 -21.53 0.80
N GLY A 419 -48.99 -21.08 -0.19
CA GLY A 419 -48.69 -19.85 -0.88
C GLY A 419 -47.30 -19.91 -1.52
N ASP A 420 -46.42 -18.94 -1.20
CA ASP A 420 -45.03 -18.90 -1.70
C ASP A 420 -44.05 -19.76 -0.87
N LEU A 421 -44.51 -20.43 0.15
CA LEU A 421 -43.70 -21.25 1.02
C LEU A 421 -43.74 -22.74 0.57
N ASN A 422 -42.57 -23.26 0.17
CA ASN A 422 -42.37 -24.66 -0.17
C ASN A 422 -41.81 -25.39 1.05
N ILE A 423 -42.50 -26.39 1.54
CA ILE A 423 -42.11 -27.20 2.69
C ILE A 423 -41.75 -28.60 2.21
N ALA A 424 -40.61 -29.12 2.64
CA ALA A 424 -40.19 -30.49 2.43
C ALA A 424 -40.03 -31.21 3.78
N LEU A 425 -40.80 -32.23 4.04
CA LEU A 425 -40.73 -33.04 5.26
C LEU A 425 -40.13 -34.40 4.92
N LEU A 426 -38.98 -34.72 5.54
CA LEU A 426 -38.34 -36.04 5.40
C LEU A 426 -38.44 -36.82 6.73
N PRO A 427 -39.45 -37.66 6.91
CA PRO A 427 -39.56 -38.47 8.12
C PRO A 427 -38.49 -39.58 8.12
N LYS A 428 -37.76 -39.68 9.22
CA LYS A 428 -36.83 -40.77 9.50
C LYS A 428 -36.73 -41.00 11.00
N GLN A 429 -36.40 -42.22 11.41
CA GLN A 429 -36.11 -42.49 12.81
C GLN A 429 -34.69 -41.99 13.15
N THR A 430 -34.63 -40.97 13.96
CA THR A 430 -33.35 -40.36 14.41
C THR A 430 -33.07 -40.75 15.83
N ARG A 431 -31.77 -40.73 16.20
CA ARG A 431 -31.33 -40.90 17.57
C ARG A 431 -31.89 -39.77 18.44
N GLY A 432 -32.61 -40.14 19.53
CA GLY A 432 -33.15 -39.15 20.48
C GLY A 432 -34.42 -38.44 20.00
N GLU A 433 -35.13 -38.99 19.00
CA GLU A 433 -36.42 -38.47 18.49
C GLU A 433 -36.34 -36.97 18.13
N THR A 434 -35.20 -36.54 17.60
CA THR A 434 -34.91 -35.13 17.26
C THR A 434 -35.53 -34.74 15.93
N VAL A 435 -36.06 -33.52 15.88
CA VAL A 435 -36.53 -32.87 14.66
C VAL A 435 -35.58 -31.74 14.31
N THR A 436 -35.08 -31.74 13.09
CA THR A 436 -34.28 -30.63 12.58
C THR A 436 -35.13 -29.81 11.62
N VAL A 437 -35.25 -28.52 11.87
CA VAL A 437 -35.92 -27.58 10.98
C VAL A 437 -34.86 -26.69 10.35
N CYS A 438 -34.83 -26.65 9.01
CA CYS A 438 -33.94 -25.77 8.25
C CYS A 438 -34.82 -24.85 7.38
N MET A 439 -34.66 -23.54 7.55
CA MET A 439 -35.35 -22.56 6.72
C MET A 439 -34.32 -21.88 5.81
N LYS A 440 -34.59 -21.86 4.50
CA LYS A 440 -33.77 -21.20 3.50
C LYS A 440 -34.54 -20.06 2.87
N PHE A 441 -33.95 -18.88 2.92
CA PHE A 441 -34.43 -17.72 2.19
C PHE A 441 -33.56 -17.52 0.97
N LYS A 442 -34.14 -17.26 -0.17
CA LYS A 442 -33.40 -16.71 -1.31
C LYS A 442 -33.42 -15.20 -1.16
N SER A 443 -32.27 -14.62 -0.90
CA SER A 443 -32.09 -13.17 -0.87
C SER A 443 -31.02 -12.80 -1.89
N GLY A 444 -31.40 -11.96 -2.85
CA GLY A 444 -30.52 -11.52 -3.92
C GLY A 444 -30.37 -12.48 -5.10
N ASP A 445 -29.90 -11.92 -6.16
CA ASP A 445 -29.44 -12.62 -7.38
C ASP A 445 -28.01 -12.15 -7.71
N GLU A 446 -27.44 -12.65 -8.80
CA GLU A 446 -26.10 -12.23 -9.26
C GLU A 446 -25.96 -10.71 -9.44
N LYS A 447 -27.07 -9.98 -9.66
CA LYS A 447 -27.08 -8.53 -9.85
C LYS A 447 -26.98 -7.74 -8.55
N ASN A 448 -27.29 -8.38 -7.41
CA ASN A 448 -27.30 -7.77 -6.08
C ASN A 448 -26.09 -8.16 -5.23
N LEU A 449 -25.14 -8.92 -5.78
CA LEU A 449 -23.90 -9.36 -5.11
C LEU A 449 -22.68 -8.48 -5.46
N PHE A 450 -22.87 -7.41 -6.23
CA PHE A 450 -21.80 -6.49 -6.66
C PHE A 450 -22.25 -5.04 -6.51
#